data_e4afdcc147d33f1b90370fab3a2cb8b6
#
_entry.id   e4afdcc147d33f1b90370fab3a2cb8b6
#
_cell.length_a   1.000
_cell.length_b   1.000
_cell.length_c   1.000
_cell.angle_alpha   90.00
_cell.angle_beta   90.00
_cell.angle_gamma   90.00
#
_symmetry.space_group_name_H-M   'P 1'
#
loop_
_entity.id
_entity.type
_entity.pdbx_description
1 polymer ?
#
loop_
_entity_poly.entity_id
_entity_poly.type
_entity_poly.pdbx_seq_one_letter_code
_entity_poly.pdbx_strand_id
1 'polypeptide(L)'
;MQNNVSRTETNILKGVAIIMMLWLHLFMNESGMGNYVDFSFSNGQSLAYFLTRLCSPVSFFLILSGYGFAHLYSNNHLSPRTQLPRLLKLYVHYWWIMLIFVSIGAYVWPDLYPGTIKDVVLNLSSWSHSYNSVTWFLLPYTLISISALYIIRIVEKFGLKLAVAVTFILYIIASYLFSRYGTFVYSYSALAVVVEYAQFLFSGSSVKCVDGYHVMHIVLM
;
A
#
# COMPACT_ATOMS: atom_id res chain seq x y z
N MET A 1 -5.29 30.90 -5.16
CA MET A 1 -4.67 30.39 -3.92
C MET A 1 -4.49 28.90 -4.13
N GLN A 2 -3.26 28.42 -4.26
CA GLN A 2 -3.00 26.97 -4.30
C GLN A 2 -3.22 26.44 -2.88
N ASN A 3 -4.28 25.70 -2.67
CA ASN A 3 -4.50 24.96 -1.44
C ASN A 3 -3.62 23.70 -1.44
N ASN A 4 -2.33 23.89 -1.30
CA ASN A 4 -1.43 22.76 -1.07
C ASN A 4 -1.72 22.18 0.31
N VAL A 5 -1.93 20.87 0.37
CA VAL A 5 -2.10 20.16 1.63
C VAL A 5 -0.87 20.43 2.51
N SER A 6 -1.09 21.01 3.66
CA SER A 6 -0.03 21.36 4.61
C SER A 6 0.61 20.09 5.20
N ARG A 7 1.80 20.24 5.78
CA ARG A 7 2.48 19.14 6.48
C ARG A 7 1.63 18.62 7.65
N THR A 8 0.91 19.50 8.33
CA THR A 8 0.02 19.14 9.44
C THR A 8 -1.16 18.32 8.96
N GLU A 9 -1.83 18.73 7.89
CA GLU A 9 -2.93 17.98 7.28
C GLU A 9 -2.47 16.61 6.78
N THR A 10 -1.32 16.53 6.14
CA THR A 10 -0.72 15.24 5.73
C THR A 10 -0.48 14.32 6.93
N ASN A 11 -0.02 14.84 8.06
CA ASN A 11 0.19 14.03 9.26
C ASN A 11 -1.14 13.57 9.90
N ILE A 12 -2.16 14.40 9.88
CA ILE A 12 -3.52 14.03 10.33
C ILE A 12 -4.05 12.89 9.45
N LEU A 13 -3.94 13.02 8.13
CA LEU A 13 -4.38 11.99 7.19
C LEU A 13 -3.63 10.66 7.39
N LYS A 14 -2.33 10.70 7.66
CA LYS A 14 -1.56 9.49 8.04
C LYS A 14 -2.06 8.88 9.34
N GLY A 15 -2.43 9.70 10.33
CA GLY A 15 -3.04 9.24 11.57
C GLY A 15 -4.36 8.51 11.33
N VAL A 16 -5.21 9.05 10.48
CA VAL A 16 -6.46 8.38 10.06
C VAL A 16 -6.18 7.05 9.41
N ALA A 17 -5.20 6.98 8.50
CA ALA A 17 -4.82 5.72 7.85
C ALA A 17 -4.31 4.67 8.84
N ILE A 18 -3.60 5.07 9.89
CA ILE A 18 -3.16 4.16 10.97
C ILE A 18 -4.37 3.64 11.75
N ILE A 19 -5.34 4.49 12.08
CA ILE A 19 -6.57 4.08 12.75
C ILE A 19 -7.36 3.08 11.89
N MET A 20 -7.49 3.34 10.58
CA MET A 20 -8.11 2.42 9.63
C MET A 20 -7.36 1.06 9.59
N MET A 21 -6.03 1.07 9.65
CA MET A 21 -5.21 -0.14 9.68
C MET A 21 -5.47 -0.94 10.96
N LEU A 22 -5.49 -0.28 12.11
CA LEU A 22 -5.81 -0.92 13.40
C LEU A 22 -7.22 -1.51 13.39
N TRP A 23 -8.20 -0.75 12.90
CA TRP A 23 -9.57 -1.23 12.77
C TRP A 23 -9.66 -2.48 11.91
N LEU A 24 -9.03 -2.45 10.73
CA LEU A 24 -9.01 -3.59 9.82
C LEU A 24 -8.44 -4.84 10.50
N HIS A 25 -7.30 -4.73 11.16
CA HIS A 25 -6.66 -5.88 11.82
C HIS A 25 -7.41 -6.39 13.04
N LEU A 26 -8.09 -5.52 13.79
CA LEU A 26 -8.87 -5.94 14.95
C LEU A 26 -10.17 -6.64 14.56
N PHE A 27 -10.81 -6.21 13.48
CA PHE A 27 -12.18 -6.62 13.14
C PHE A 27 -12.31 -7.40 11.82
N MET A 28 -11.18 -7.76 11.18
CA MET A 28 -11.20 -8.51 9.92
C MET A 28 -11.69 -9.96 10.10
N ASN A 29 -11.55 -10.53 11.28
CA ASN A 29 -11.96 -11.92 11.57
C ASN A 29 -13.32 -11.94 12.28
N GLU A 30 -14.39 -12.17 11.51
CA GLU A 30 -15.76 -12.20 12.01
C GLU A 30 -15.99 -13.35 13.03
N SER A 31 -15.33 -14.51 12.85
CA SER A 31 -15.46 -15.65 13.75
C SER A 31 -14.90 -15.39 15.15
N GLY A 32 -13.93 -14.50 15.30
CA GLY A 32 -13.38 -14.08 16.60
C GLY A 32 -14.24 -13.05 17.33
N MET A 33 -15.20 -12.43 16.65
CA MET A 33 -16.01 -11.34 17.21
C MET A 33 -17.36 -11.79 17.81
N GLY A 34 -17.79 -13.02 17.56
CA GLY A 34 -19.13 -13.50 17.87
C GLY A 34 -19.60 -13.31 19.32
N ASN A 35 -18.69 -13.05 20.26
CA ASN A 35 -19.02 -12.86 21.69
C ASN A 35 -18.94 -11.39 22.14
N TYR A 36 -18.52 -10.45 21.26
CA TYR A 36 -18.19 -9.09 21.66
C TYR A 36 -18.96 -8.00 20.92
N VAL A 37 -19.84 -8.34 19.99
CA VAL A 37 -20.49 -7.34 19.14
C VAL A 37 -21.99 -7.28 19.40
N ASP A 38 -22.41 -6.16 19.93
CA ASP A 38 -23.82 -5.88 20.26
C ASP A 38 -24.65 -5.41 19.05
N PHE A 39 -24.00 -4.99 17.97
CA PHE A 39 -24.68 -4.50 16.77
C PHE A 39 -24.48 -5.44 15.59
N SER A 40 -25.55 -6.14 15.21
CA SER A 40 -25.59 -6.96 13.98
C SER A 40 -26.73 -6.51 13.08
N PHE A 41 -26.46 -6.58 11.76
CA PHE A 41 -27.49 -6.40 10.76
C PHE A 41 -28.48 -7.59 10.76
N SER A 42 -29.62 -7.43 10.10
CA SER A 42 -30.65 -8.49 9.97
C SER A 42 -30.14 -9.80 9.34
N ASN A 43 -29.01 -9.75 8.62
CA ASN A 43 -28.33 -10.91 8.05
C ASN A 43 -27.30 -11.57 9.00
N GLY A 44 -27.23 -11.14 10.26
CA GLY A 44 -26.30 -11.64 11.26
C GLY A 44 -24.88 -11.05 11.18
N GLN A 45 -24.58 -10.18 10.21
CA GLN A 45 -23.27 -9.58 10.03
C GLN A 45 -23.05 -8.44 11.02
N SER A 46 -21.91 -8.42 11.70
CA SER A 46 -21.58 -7.39 12.67
C SER A 46 -21.27 -6.06 11.95
N LEU A 47 -21.70 -4.95 12.56
CA LEU A 47 -21.40 -3.60 12.06
C LEU A 47 -19.88 -3.36 12.01
N ALA A 48 -19.14 -3.81 13.01
CA ALA A 48 -17.70 -3.67 13.07
C ALA A 48 -17.00 -4.36 11.89
N TYR A 49 -17.41 -5.58 11.55
CA TYR A 49 -16.91 -6.29 10.38
C TYR A 49 -17.32 -5.61 9.06
N PHE A 50 -18.55 -5.14 8.95
CA PHE A 50 -18.98 -4.39 7.77
C PHE A 50 -18.13 -3.14 7.54
N LEU A 51 -17.81 -2.40 8.59
CA LEU A 51 -16.95 -1.21 8.50
C LEU A 51 -15.52 -1.54 8.05
N THR A 52 -15.01 -2.77 8.28
CA THR A 52 -13.69 -3.17 7.75
C THR A 52 -13.62 -3.13 6.23
N ARG A 53 -14.75 -3.40 5.54
CA ARG A 53 -14.83 -3.35 4.08
C ARG A 53 -14.68 -1.93 3.51
N LEU A 54 -14.94 -0.91 4.34
CA LEU A 54 -14.75 0.49 3.98
C LEU A 54 -13.32 0.97 4.29
N CYS A 55 -12.54 0.18 5.05
CA CYS A 55 -11.18 0.50 5.40
C CYS A 55 -10.20 0.00 4.33
N SER A 56 -9.58 0.93 3.60
CA SER A 56 -8.49 0.63 2.66
C SER A 56 -7.23 1.43 3.02
N PRO A 57 -6.57 1.12 4.15
CA PRO A 57 -5.47 1.92 4.67
C PRO A 57 -4.27 1.95 3.75
N VAL A 58 -3.96 0.83 3.07
CA VAL A 58 -2.83 0.76 2.13
C VAL A 58 -3.05 1.69 0.94
N SER A 59 -4.23 1.64 0.33
CA SER A 59 -4.60 2.55 -0.76
C SER A 59 -4.51 4.01 -0.34
N PHE A 60 -4.94 4.31 0.88
CA PHE A 60 -4.88 5.66 1.43
C PHE A 60 -3.44 6.15 1.62
N PHE A 61 -2.54 5.28 2.15
CA PHE A 61 -1.11 5.59 2.24
C PHE A 61 -0.47 5.78 0.87
N LEU A 62 -0.88 5.01 -0.14
CA LEU A 62 -0.36 5.15 -1.50
C LEU A 62 -0.79 6.46 -2.14
N ILE A 63 -2.05 6.89 -1.96
CA ILE A 63 -2.53 8.20 -2.42
C ILE A 63 -1.71 9.32 -1.77
N LEU A 64 -1.49 9.28 -0.47
CA LEU A 64 -0.67 10.27 0.23
C LEU A 64 0.79 10.25 -0.24
N SER A 65 1.34 9.07 -0.51
CA SER A 65 2.70 8.92 -1.05
C SER A 65 2.81 9.49 -2.45
N GLY A 66 1.81 9.22 -3.32
CA GLY A 66 1.72 9.78 -4.66
C GLY A 66 1.71 11.31 -4.66
N TYR A 67 0.89 11.91 -3.77
CA TYR A 67 0.89 13.36 -3.54
C TYR A 67 2.29 13.86 -3.14
N GLY A 68 2.92 13.18 -2.17
CA GLY A 68 4.27 13.55 -1.71
C GLY A 68 5.33 13.46 -2.83
N PHE A 69 5.28 12.42 -3.68
CA PHE A 69 6.18 12.28 -4.81
C PHE A 69 5.95 13.35 -5.89
N ALA A 70 4.70 13.69 -6.18
CA ALA A 70 4.37 14.75 -7.12
C ALA A 70 4.88 16.12 -6.62
N HIS A 71 4.73 16.40 -5.32
CA HIS A 71 5.26 17.62 -4.70
C HIS A 71 6.80 17.66 -4.74
N LEU A 72 7.48 16.54 -4.48
CA LEU A 72 8.94 16.46 -4.63
C LEU A 72 9.38 16.63 -6.08
N TYR A 73 8.62 16.12 -7.02
CA TYR A 73 8.90 16.27 -8.45
C TYR A 73 8.79 17.73 -8.91
N SER A 74 7.70 18.42 -8.53
CA SER A 74 7.52 19.84 -8.87
C SER A 74 8.63 20.75 -8.32
N ASN A 75 9.25 20.36 -7.19
CA ASN A 75 10.38 21.05 -6.59
C ASN A 75 11.76 20.54 -7.07
N ASN A 76 11.82 19.69 -8.10
CA ASN A 76 13.05 19.06 -8.60
C ASN A 76 13.85 18.24 -7.57
N HIS A 77 13.19 17.75 -6.50
CA HIS A 77 13.82 16.98 -5.43
C HIS A 77 13.56 15.48 -5.53
N LEU A 78 12.78 15.04 -6.53
CA LEU A 78 12.46 13.63 -6.73
C LEU A 78 13.54 12.96 -7.58
N SER A 79 14.27 12.03 -6.98
CA SER A 79 15.21 11.15 -7.69
C SER A 79 15.29 9.80 -6.97
N PRO A 80 15.69 8.71 -7.64
CA PRO A 80 15.92 7.43 -6.96
C PRO A 80 16.95 7.55 -5.82
N ARG A 81 17.97 8.40 -6.00
CA ARG A 81 19.00 8.65 -4.98
C ARG A 81 18.44 9.31 -3.72
N THR A 82 17.45 10.19 -3.84
CA THR A 82 16.81 10.85 -2.68
C THR A 82 15.79 9.94 -2.00
N GLN A 83 15.26 8.92 -2.68
CA GLN A 83 14.34 7.96 -2.11
C GLN A 83 15.07 6.83 -1.37
N LEU A 84 16.26 6.45 -1.80
CA LEU A 84 17.03 5.34 -1.22
C LEU A 84 17.27 5.47 0.30
N PRO A 85 17.69 6.62 0.87
CA PRO A 85 17.83 6.77 2.33
C PRO A 85 16.50 6.60 3.09
N ARG A 86 15.39 7.03 2.47
CA ARG A 86 14.05 6.88 3.07
C ARG A 86 13.62 5.43 3.12
N LEU A 87 13.86 4.70 2.02
CA LEU A 87 13.59 3.26 1.94
C LEU A 87 14.50 2.50 2.88
N LEU A 88 15.80 2.82 2.94
CA LEU A 88 16.72 2.18 3.86
C LEU A 88 16.27 2.36 5.31
N LYS A 89 15.85 3.56 5.70
CA LYS A 89 15.29 3.82 7.03
C LYS A 89 14.06 2.94 7.30
N LEU A 90 13.16 2.78 6.32
CA LEU A 90 11.98 1.92 6.43
C LEU A 90 12.40 0.45 6.62
N TYR A 91 13.34 -0.05 5.81
CA TYR A 91 13.84 -1.42 5.90
C TYR A 91 14.58 -1.68 7.22
N VAL A 92 15.36 -0.72 7.72
CA VAL A 92 16.04 -0.87 9.03
C VAL A 92 15.00 -1.06 10.15
N HIS A 93 13.90 -0.28 10.17
CA HIS A 93 12.83 -0.48 11.15
C HIS A 93 12.16 -1.85 10.97
N TYR A 94 11.90 -2.25 9.73
CA TYR A 94 11.36 -3.55 9.41
C TYR A 94 12.26 -4.69 9.90
N TRP A 95 13.57 -4.61 9.66
CA TRP A 95 14.53 -5.63 10.11
C TRP A 95 14.63 -5.72 11.64
N TRP A 96 14.53 -4.59 12.35
CA TRP A 96 14.44 -4.60 13.81
C TRP A 96 13.21 -5.37 14.31
N ILE A 97 12.06 -5.11 13.73
CA ILE A 97 10.82 -5.82 14.04
C ILE A 97 11.00 -7.32 13.75
N MET A 98 11.51 -7.65 12.57
CA MET A 98 11.75 -9.04 12.18
C MET A 98 12.73 -9.75 13.11
N LEU A 99 13.82 -9.08 13.48
CA LEU A 99 14.81 -9.63 14.43
C LEU A 99 14.15 -10.03 15.74
N ILE A 100 13.31 -9.16 16.31
CA ILE A 100 12.64 -9.43 17.59
C ILE A 100 11.64 -10.59 17.43
N PHE A 101 10.73 -10.49 16.49
CA PHE A 101 9.63 -11.46 16.38
C PHE A 101 10.07 -12.82 15.84
N VAL A 102 11.01 -12.88 14.91
CA VAL A 102 11.55 -14.16 14.41
C VAL A 102 12.39 -14.85 15.49
N SER A 103 13.14 -14.11 16.32
CA SER A 103 13.88 -14.68 17.45
C SER A 103 12.93 -15.27 18.50
N ILE A 104 11.85 -14.57 18.84
CA ILE A 104 10.80 -15.09 19.72
C ILE A 104 10.14 -16.31 19.08
N GLY A 105 9.80 -16.23 17.79
CA GLY A 105 9.21 -17.34 17.03
C GLY A 105 10.11 -18.58 17.02
N ALA A 106 11.40 -18.42 16.83
CA ALA A 106 12.38 -19.51 16.86
C ALA A 106 12.48 -20.19 18.25
N TYR A 107 12.22 -19.44 19.32
CA TYR A 107 12.16 -20.00 20.66
C TYR A 107 10.84 -20.75 20.94
N VAL A 108 9.70 -20.18 20.51
CA VAL A 108 8.36 -20.72 20.81
C VAL A 108 7.93 -21.81 19.83
N TRP A 109 8.30 -21.67 18.55
CA TRP A 109 7.95 -22.58 17.45
C TRP A 109 9.18 -22.88 16.57
N PRO A 110 10.15 -23.66 17.08
CA PRO A 110 11.43 -23.89 16.37
C PRO A 110 11.26 -24.64 15.04
N ASP A 111 10.18 -25.38 14.87
CA ASP A 111 9.88 -26.08 13.61
C ASP A 111 9.42 -25.14 12.47
N LEU A 112 8.96 -23.95 12.82
CA LEU A 112 8.45 -22.95 11.86
C LEU A 112 9.43 -21.79 11.63
N TYR A 113 10.19 -21.41 12.66
CA TYR A 113 11.07 -20.25 12.64
C TYR A 113 12.49 -20.63 13.06
N PRO A 114 13.52 -20.06 12.41
CA PRO A 114 13.46 -19.16 11.25
C PRO A 114 13.27 -19.89 9.91
N GLY A 115 13.16 -21.21 9.90
CA GLY A 115 13.11 -22.01 8.68
C GLY A 115 14.47 -22.08 7.96
N THR A 116 14.45 -22.06 6.62
CA THR A 116 15.67 -22.12 5.82
C THR A 116 16.32 -20.74 5.66
N ILE A 117 17.63 -20.71 5.35
CA ILE A 117 18.34 -19.44 5.02
C ILE A 117 17.65 -18.73 3.86
N LYS A 118 17.11 -19.47 2.89
CA LYS A 118 16.34 -18.91 1.78
C LYS A 118 15.11 -18.15 2.28
N ASP A 119 14.36 -18.70 3.23
CA ASP A 119 13.17 -18.06 3.80
C ASP A 119 13.54 -16.77 4.51
N VAL A 120 14.64 -16.78 5.28
CA VAL A 120 15.17 -15.58 5.94
C VAL A 120 15.50 -14.48 4.92
N VAL A 121 16.26 -14.80 3.88
CA VAL A 121 16.67 -13.82 2.84
C VAL A 121 15.45 -13.28 2.09
N LEU A 122 14.50 -14.14 1.72
CA LEU A 122 13.30 -13.72 1.01
C LEU A 122 12.41 -12.80 1.87
N ASN A 123 12.28 -13.08 3.17
CA ASN A 123 11.53 -12.21 4.07
C ASN A 123 12.27 -10.90 4.35
N LEU A 124 13.57 -10.91 4.60
CA LEU A 124 14.36 -9.69 4.82
C LEU A 124 14.38 -8.76 3.60
N SER A 125 14.32 -9.32 2.39
CA SER A 125 14.19 -8.54 1.15
C SER A 125 12.76 -8.12 0.83
N SER A 126 11.78 -8.51 1.65
CA SER A 126 10.34 -8.33 1.42
C SER A 126 9.80 -9.01 0.15
N TRP A 127 10.58 -9.94 -0.42
CA TRP A 127 10.12 -10.76 -1.55
C TRP A 127 9.09 -11.80 -1.12
N SER A 128 9.22 -12.32 0.09
CA SER A 128 8.24 -13.16 0.78
C SER A 128 7.72 -12.43 2.02
N HIS A 129 6.51 -12.75 2.41
CA HIS A 129 5.85 -12.23 3.62
C HIS A 129 5.34 -13.38 4.51
N SER A 130 6.01 -14.54 4.44
CA SER A 130 5.61 -15.74 5.20
C SER A 130 5.75 -15.58 6.71
N TYR A 131 6.71 -14.77 7.19
CA TYR A 131 6.85 -14.48 8.62
C TYR A 131 5.82 -13.47 9.13
N ASN A 132 5.41 -12.54 8.28
CA ASN A 132 4.42 -11.54 8.63
C ASN A 132 3.63 -11.13 7.37
N SER A 133 2.43 -11.66 7.25
CA SER A 133 1.57 -11.41 6.09
C SER A 133 1.22 -9.93 5.89
N VAL A 134 1.30 -9.10 6.94
CA VAL A 134 1.01 -7.66 6.86
C VAL A 134 2.07 -6.90 6.04
N THR A 135 3.26 -7.46 5.88
CA THR A 135 4.37 -6.79 5.18
C THR A 135 4.33 -6.91 3.66
N TRP A 136 3.29 -7.53 3.09
CA TRP A 136 3.13 -7.70 1.65
C TRP A 136 3.25 -6.40 0.85
N PHE A 137 2.87 -5.26 1.43
CA PHE A 137 2.91 -3.95 0.76
C PHE A 137 4.31 -3.35 0.63
N LEU A 138 5.31 -3.85 1.39
CA LEU A 138 6.63 -3.24 1.48
C LEU A 138 7.40 -3.32 0.16
N LEU A 139 7.36 -4.46 -0.52
CA LEU A 139 7.98 -4.62 -1.84
C LEU A 139 7.31 -3.73 -2.91
N PRO A 140 5.98 -3.76 -3.09
CA PRO A 140 5.28 -2.82 -3.97
C PRO A 140 5.62 -1.36 -3.70
N TYR A 141 5.57 -0.93 -2.45
CA TYR A 141 5.91 0.44 -2.06
C TYR A 141 7.36 0.81 -2.44
N THR A 142 8.30 -0.12 -2.26
CA THR A 142 9.70 0.07 -2.63
C THR A 142 9.84 0.28 -4.14
N LEU A 143 9.20 -0.57 -4.94
CA LEU A 143 9.23 -0.47 -6.40
C LEU A 143 8.63 0.84 -6.89
N ILE A 144 7.47 1.25 -6.33
CA ILE A 144 6.83 2.52 -6.65
C ILE A 144 7.74 3.69 -6.27
N SER A 145 8.34 3.68 -5.08
CA SER A 145 9.20 4.77 -4.60
C SER A 145 10.42 4.98 -5.49
N ILE A 146 11.06 3.90 -5.97
CA ILE A 146 12.22 3.97 -6.87
C ILE A 146 11.80 4.42 -8.27
N SER A 147 10.67 3.94 -8.76
CA SER A 147 10.18 4.22 -10.11
C SER A 147 9.36 5.50 -10.23
N ALA A 148 9.01 6.15 -9.12
CA ALA A 148 8.12 7.32 -9.09
C ALA A 148 8.50 8.43 -10.08
N LEU A 149 9.80 8.76 -10.18
CA LEU A 149 10.30 9.76 -11.14
C LEU A 149 9.98 9.38 -12.59
N TYR A 150 10.22 8.12 -12.94
CA TYR A 150 10.01 7.62 -14.30
C TYR A 150 8.52 7.55 -14.64
N ILE A 151 7.71 7.12 -13.68
CA ILE A 151 6.25 7.06 -13.83
C ILE A 151 5.69 8.45 -14.08
N ILE A 152 6.07 9.45 -13.28
CA ILE A 152 5.60 10.83 -13.46
C ILE A 152 6.00 11.38 -14.83
N ARG A 153 7.25 11.14 -15.27
CA ARG A 153 7.69 11.55 -16.61
C ARG A 153 6.93 10.87 -17.75
N ILE A 154 6.58 9.59 -17.59
CA ILE A 154 5.75 8.87 -18.56
C ILE A 154 4.36 9.50 -18.63
N VAL A 155 3.75 9.79 -17.49
CA VAL A 155 2.44 10.46 -17.42
C VAL A 155 2.49 11.83 -18.05
N GLU A 156 3.55 12.61 -17.84
CA GLU A 156 3.74 13.91 -18.50
C GLU A 156 3.83 13.79 -20.02
N LYS A 157 4.60 12.81 -20.49
CA LYS A 157 4.84 12.63 -21.94
C LYS A 157 3.61 12.14 -22.69
N PHE A 158 2.89 11.17 -22.12
CA PHE A 158 1.80 10.47 -22.81
C PHE A 158 0.40 10.94 -22.38
N GLY A 159 0.34 11.73 -21.32
CA GLY A 159 -0.91 12.22 -20.74
C GLY A 159 -1.58 11.22 -19.79
N LEU A 160 -2.37 11.79 -18.89
CA LEU A 160 -3.07 11.03 -17.84
C LEU A 160 -4.03 9.97 -18.40
N LYS A 161 -4.80 10.32 -19.42
CA LYS A 161 -5.83 9.42 -20.00
C LYS A 161 -5.21 8.10 -20.46
N LEU A 162 -4.08 8.18 -21.19
CA LEU A 162 -3.38 6.98 -21.66
C LEU A 162 -2.77 6.19 -20.49
N ALA A 163 -2.16 6.87 -19.50
CA ALA A 163 -1.60 6.21 -18.33
C ALA A 163 -2.68 5.44 -17.55
N VAL A 164 -3.85 6.03 -17.31
CA VAL A 164 -4.99 5.38 -16.66
C VAL A 164 -5.51 4.20 -17.48
N ALA A 165 -5.64 4.36 -18.81
CA ALA A 165 -6.09 3.27 -19.67
C ALA A 165 -5.13 2.08 -19.63
N VAL A 166 -3.82 2.33 -19.72
CA VAL A 166 -2.79 1.26 -19.64
C VAL A 166 -2.82 0.56 -18.29
N THR A 167 -2.88 1.29 -17.17
CA THR A 167 -2.93 0.68 -15.84
C THR A 167 -4.21 -0.11 -15.62
N PHE A 168 -5.34 0.35 -16.15
CA PHE A 168 -6.61 -0.38 -16.11
C PHE A 168 -6.55 -1.69 -16.91
N ILE A 169 -5.96 -1.67 -18.10
CA ILE A 169 -5.74 -2.87 -18.91
C ILE A 169 -4.83 -3.85 -18.18
N LEU A 170 -3.71 -3.37 -17.60
CA LEU A 170 -2.80 -4.19 -16.81
C LEU A 170 -3.50 -4.80 -15.60
N TYR A 171 -4.37 -4.05 -14.93
CA TYR A 171 -5.18 -4.56 -13.82
C TYR A 171 -6.12 -5.69 -14.27
N ILE A 172 -6.82 -5.53 -15.40
CA ILE A 172 -7.69 -6.60 -15.96
C ILE A 172 -6.86 -7.85 -16.29
N ILE A 173 -5.72 -7.68 -16.96
CA ILE A 173 -4.84 -8.81 -17.30
C ILE A 173 -4.35 -9.51 -16.05
N ALA A 174 -3.85 -8.76 -15.05
CA ALA A 174 -3.39 -9.32 -13.79
C ALA A 174 -4.49 -10.06 -13.04
N SER A 175 -5.71 -9.49 -12.99
CA SER A 175 -6.88 -10.12 -12.36
C SER A 175 -7.29 -11.40 -13.09
N TYR A 176 -7.26 -11.41 -14.41
CA TYR A 176 -7.54 -12.61 -15.21
C TYR A 176 -6.49 -13.71 -14.97
N LEU A 177 -5.20 -13.37 -15.00
CA LEU A 177 -4.12 -14.31 -14.73
C LEU A 177 -4.21 -14.87 -13.31
N PHE A 178 -4.52 -14.03 -12.33
CA PHE A 178 -4.76 -14.46 -10.95
C PHE A 178 -5.93 -15.43 -10.83
N SER A 179 -7.06 -15.12 -11.47
CA SER A 179 -8.23 -16.01 -11.46
C SER A 179 -7.96 -17.35 -12.14
N ARG A 180 -7.13 -17.37 -13.18
CA ARG A 180 -6.88 -18.58 -13.98
C ARG A 180 -5.76 -19.47 -13.40
N TYR A 181 -4.74 -18.85 -12.81
CA TYR A 181 -3.51 -19.54 -12.37
C TYR A 181 -3.27 -19.39 -10.87
N GLY A 182 -4.27 -19.00 -10.12
CA GLY A 182 -4.32 -18.48 -8.75
C GLY A 182 -3.66 -19.25 -7.61
N THR A 183 -2.78 -20.18 -7.89
CA THR A 183 -2.00 -20.91 -6.87
C THR A 183 -0.56 -20.40 -6.70
N PHE A 184 -0.14 -19.42 -7.49
CA PHE A 184 1.19 -18.84 -7.34
C PHE A 184 1.17 -17.65 -6.39
N VAL A 185 1.81 -17.79 -5.24
CA VAL A 185 2.05 -16.74 -4.24
C VAL A 185 2.66 -15.47 -4.86
N TYR A 186 3.38 -15.60 -5.97
CA TYR A 186 3.93 -14.49 -6.76
C TYR A 186 2.88 -13.64 -7.48
N SER A 187 1.74 -14.21 -7.85
CA SER A 187 0.69 -13.47 -8.57
C SER A 187 -0.02 -12.47 -7.68
N TYR A 188 -0.11 -12.73 -6.38
CA TYR A 188 -0.68 -11.79 -5.42
C TYR A 188 0.17 -10.51 -5.31
N SER A 189 1.48 -10.66 -5.25
CA SER A 189 2.40 -9.53 -5.20
C SER A 189 2.39 -8.74 -6.51
N ALA A 190 2.34 -9.43 -7.66
CA ALA A 190 2.27 -8.76 -8.95
C ALA A 190 0.95 -8.00 -9.16
N LEU A 191 -0.19 -8.58 -8.77
CA LEU A 191 -1.49 -7.92 -8.83
C LEU A 191 -1.53 -6.70 -7.89
N ALA A 192 -1.05 -6.85 -6.66
CA ALA A 192 -0.94 -5.76 -5.72
C ALA A 192 -0.09 -4.61 -6.28
N VAL A 193 1.09 -4.92 -6.86
CA VAL A 193 1.93 -3.92 -7.53
C VAL A 193 1.16 -3.17 -8.60
N VAL A 194 0.44 -3.88 -9.49
CA VAL A 194 -0.31 -3.23 -10.58
C VAL A 194 -1.43 -2.33 -10.04
N VAL A 195 -2.18 -2.78 -9.04
CA VAL A 195 -3.23 -1.98 -8.40
C VAL A 195 -2.65 -0.74 -7.75
N GLU A 196 -1.55 -0.88 -7.02
CA GLU A 196 -0.88 0.21 -6.35
C GLU A 196 -0.26 1.21 -7.33
N TYR A 197 0.31 0.74 -8.44
CA TYR A 197 0.77 1.62 -9.51
C TYR A 197 -0.39 2.42 -10.12
N ALA A 198 -1.56 1.81 -10.31
CA ALA A 198 -2.74 2.51 -10.79
C ALA A 198 -3.18 3.61 -9.81
N GLN A 199 -3.25 3.30 -8.52
CA GLN A 199 -3.60 4.26 -7.47
C GLN A 199 -2.57 5.40 -7.36
N PHE A 200 -1.28 5.07 -7.42
CA PHE A 200 -0.20 6.06 -7.44
C PHE A 200 -0.31 7.01 -8.62
N LEU A 201 -0.53 6.50 -9.83
CA LEU A 201 -0.72 7.32 -11.02
C LEU A 201 -1.94 8.22 -10.90
N PHE A 202 -3.03 7.72 -10.33
CA PHE A 202 -4.23 8.51 -10.10
C PHE A 202 -3.97 9.68 -9.14
N SER A 203 -3.24 9.45 -8.06
CA SER A 203 -2.93 10.49 -7.08
C SER A 203 -1.91 11.50 -7.60
N GLY A 204 -0.85 11.03 -8.26
CA GLY A 204 0.20 11.88 -8.81
C GLY A 204 -0.27 12.79 -9.94
N SER A 205 -1.25 12.33 -10.72
CA SER A 205 -1.84 13.12 -11.79
C SER A 205 -2.85 14.16 -11.29
N SER A 206 -3.50 13.91 -10.16
CA SER A 206 -4.38 14.90 -9.53
C SER A 206 -3.63 16.17 -9.12
N VAL A 207 -2.36 16.06 -8.74
CA VAL A 207 -1.53 17.22 -8.36
C VAL A 207 -1.19 18.11 -9.55
N LYS A 208 -1.02 17.56 -10.75
CA LYS A 208 -0.76 18.38 -11.96
C LYS A 208 -2.00 18.99 -12.59
N CYS A 209 -3.16 18.38 -12.41
CA CYS A 209 -4.42 18.94 -12.86
C CYS A 209 -4.87 20.17 -12.03
N VAL A 210 -4.19 20.48 -10.93
CA VAL A 210 -4.50 21.61 -10.03
C VAL A 210 -3.96 22.95 -10.56
N ASP A 211 -3.15 22.97 -11.62
CA ASP A 211 -2.95 24.20 -12.42
C ASP A 211 -4.19 24.66 -13.18
N GLY A 212 -5.26 23.87 -13.15
CA GLY A 212 -6.58 24.18 -13.70
C GLY A 212 -7.69 23.48 -12.91
N TYR A 213 -8.22 24.15 -11.91
CA TYR A 213 -9.53 23.94 -11.27
C TYR A 213 -10.16 22.52 -11.22
N HIS A 214 -10.49 22.05 -10.01
CA HIS A 214 -11.44 20.97 -9.67
C HIS A 214 -10.98 19.52 -9.68
N VAL A 215 -10.22 19.04 -8.69
CA VAL A 215 -10.06 17.57 -8.54
C VAL A 215 -10.16 17.04 -7.09
N MET A 216 -10.31 17.90 -6.09
CA MET A 216 -10.45 17.38 -4.72
C MET A 216 -11.87 16.83 -4.40
N HIS A 217 -12.86 17.02 -5.31
CA HIS A 217 -14.23 16.53 -5.12
C HIS A 217 -14.48 15.08 -5.57
N ILE A 218 -13.56 14.46 -6.32
CA ILE A 218 -13.80 13.12 -6.90
C ILE A 218 -13.24 11.99 -6.01
N VAL A 219 -12.32 12.28 -5.09
CA VAL A 219 -11.68 11.25 -4.24
C VAL A 219 -12.45 10.98 -2.94
N LEU A 220 -13.48 11.77 -2.64
CA LEU A 220 -14.32 11.63 -1.43
C LEU A 220 -15.75 11.14 -1.71
N MET A 221 -16.06 10.73 -2.95
CA MET A 221 -17.24 9.95 -3.29
C MET A 221 -16.81 8.51 -3.67
#